data_5c2756a713765c8cc5001daf07da178e
#
_entry.id   5c2756a713765c8cc5001daf07da178e
#
_cell.length_a   1.000
_cell.length_b   1.000
_cell.length_c   1.000
_cell.angle_alpha   90.00
_cell.angle_beta   90.00
_cell.angle_gamma   90.00
#
_symmetry.space_group_name_H-M   'P 1'
#
loop_
_entity.id
_entity.type
_entity.pdbx_description
1 polymer ?
#
loop_
_entity_poly.entity_id
_entity_poly.type
_entity_poly.pdbx_seq_one_letter_code
_entity_poly.pdbx_strand_id
1 'polypeptide(L)'
;MEQWDIYDSERRLTGRTMKKNDWILQDGEYHLTVLGVVRNTDGRFLITRRVLTKAWAAGWWEVPGGAVQAGESSREAVNREVWEETGLDVSACAGEPALTYHRENPGEGDNYFVDCYLFTLPFAPEQVKIRPNEALEFKLATPDEIKELAAQGIFLHYDSIKEVFTK
;
A
#
# COMPACT_ATOMS: atom_id res chain seq x y z
N MET A 1 9.89 18.41 0.99
CA MET A 1 9.32 17.76 -0.21
C MET A 1 9.70 16.28 -0.21
N GLU A 2 8.74 15.44 -0.46
CA GLU A 2 8.97 13.99 -0.45
C GLU A 2 9.84 13.56 -1.62
N GLN A 3 10.87 12.76 -1.34
CA GLN A 3 11.75 12.18 -2.35
C GLN A 3 11.75 10.66 -2.23
N TRP A 4 11.99 10.00 -3.34
CA TRP A 4 12.05 8.56 -3.43
C TRP A 4 13.42 8.12 -3.93
N ASP A 5 13.93 7.02 -3.37
CA ASP A 5 15.14 6.40 -3.91
C ASP A 5 14.85 5.71 -5.23
N ILE A 6 15.83 5.73 -6.13
CA ILE A 6 15.76 5.00 -7.40
C ILE A 6 16.55 3.70 -7.25
N TYR A 7 15.90 2.59 -7.61
CA TYR A 7 16.46 1.24 -7.58
C TYR A 7 16.72 0.75 -9.02
N ASP A 8 17.68 -0.18 -9.18
CA ASP A 8 17.85 -0.87 -10.46
C ASP A 8 16.91 -2.09 -10.57
N SER A 9 16.99 -2.82 -11.69
CA SER A 9 16.13 -3.99 -11.93
C SER A 9 16.37 -5.16 -10.98
N GLU A 10 17.49 -5.18 -10.25
CA GLU A 10 17.79 -6.18 -9.24
C GLU A 10 17.50 -5.67 -7.83
N ARG A 11 16.76 -4.57 -7.76
CA ARG A 11 16.34 -3.92 -6.51
C ARG A 11 17.51 -3.41 -5.67
N ARG A 12 18.57 -2.95 -6.32
CA ARG A 12 19.70 -2.32 -5.64
C ARG A 12 19.57 -0.81 -5.74
N LEU A 13 19.94 -0.10 -4.69
CA LEU A 13 19.95 1.36 -4.68
C LEU A 13 20.96 1.88 -5.72
N THR A 14 20.51 2.82 -6.55
CA THR A 14 21.39 3.46 -7.55
C THR A 14 22.18 4.63 -6.96
N GLY A 15 21.80 5.12 -5.79
CA GLY A 15 22.35 6.34 -5.19
C GLY A 15 21.68 7.61 -5.69
N ARG A 16 20.72 7.50 -6.62
CA ARG A 16 19.96 8.64 -7.13
C ARG A 16 18.57 8.68 -6.52
N THR A 17 17.98 9.86 -6.48
CA THR A 17 16.63 10.08 -5.97
C THR A 17 15.80 10.81 -7.01
N MET A 18 14.49 10.76 -6.82
CA MET A 18 13.52 11.54 -7.59
C MET A 18 12.55 12.23 -6.65
N LYS A 19 11.94 13.30 -7.11
CA LYS A 19 10.85 13.95 -6.37
C LYS A 19 9.57 13.17 -6.59
N LYS A 20 8.72 13.13 -5.59
CA LYS A 20 7.40 12.54 -5.69
C LYS A 20 6.65 13.09 -6.91
N ASN A 21 6.10 12.18 -7.72
CA ASN A 21 5.31 12.48 -8.92
C ASN A 21 6.09 13.09 -10.09
N ASP A 22 7.41 13.02 -10.09
CA ASP A 22 8.20 13.51 -11.23
C ASP A 22 8.18 12.56 -12.45
N TRP A 23 7.85 11.30 -12.24
CA TRP A 23 7.68 10.28 -13.30
C TRP A 23 8.84 10.24 -14.31
N ILE A 24 10.06 10.19 -13.79
CA ILE A 24 11.29 10.27 -14.59
C ILE A 24 11.98 8.92 -14.82
N LEU A 25 11.43 7.84 -14.27
CA LEU A 25 12.07 6.53 -14.31
C LEU A 25 12.16 5.99 -15.72
N GLN A 26 13.35 5.53 -16.08
CA GLN A 26 13.63 4.91 -17.36
C GLN A 26 13.48 3.39 -17.25
N ASP A 27 13.60 2.68 -18.37
CA ASP A 27 13.62 1.22 -18.35
C ASP A 27 14.73 0.72 -17.42
N GLY A 28 14.37 -0.23 -16.54
CA GLY A 28 15.32 -0.77 -15.57
C GLY A 28 15.50 0.08 -14.33
N GLU A 29 14.76 1.17 -14.18
CA GLU A 29 14.76 2.01 -12.98
C GLU A 29 13.41 1.96 -12.30
N TYR A 30 13.41 1.87 -10.97
CA TYR A 30 12.20 1.64 -10.17
C TYR A 30 12.21 2.49 -8.90
N HIS A 31 11.02 2.82 -8.39
CA HIS A 31 10.90 3.23 -6.99
C HIS A 31 10.27 2.07 -6.19
N LEU A 32 10.10 2.25 -4.88
CA LEU A 32 9.56 1.22 -3.99
C LEU A 32 8.26 1.69 -3.35
N THR A 33 7.25 0.82 -3.38
CA THR A 33 5.96 1.06 -2.74
C THR A 33 5.69 -0.07 -1.74
N VAL A 34 4.97 0.24 -0.68
CA VAL A 34 4.55 -0.74 0.33
C VAL A 34 3.03 -0.76 0.44
N LEU A 35 2.51 -1.95 0.74
CA LEU A 35 1.11 -2.14 1.12
C LEU A 35 1.09 -2.85 2.47
N GLY A 36 0.22 -2.39 3.37
CA GLY A 36 0.05 -3.01 4.67
C GLY A 36 -1.37 -3.57 4.82
N VAL A 37 -1.51 -4.87 4.61
CA VAL A 37 -2.78 -5.55 4.83
C VAL A 37 -2.93 -5.81 6.32
N VAL A 38 -3.94 -5.20 6.94
CA VAL A 38 -4.18 -5.28 8.38
C VAL A 38 -5.39 -6.16 8.63
N ARG A 39 -5.18 -7.25 9.38
CA ARG A 39 -6.23 -8.23 9.70
C ARG A 39 -6.51 -8.21 11.19
N ASN A 40 -7.79 -8.12 11.56
CA ASN A 40 -8.21 -8.29 12.95
C ASN A 40 -8.19 -9.78 13.31
N THR A 41 -8.22 -10.08 14.60
CA THR A 41 -8.19 -11.46 15.11
C THR A 41 -9.46 -12.26 14.73
N ASP A 42 -10.52 -11.59 14.30
CA ASP A 42 -11.73 -12.26 13.79
C ASP A 42 -11.64 -12.60 12.28
N GLY A 43 -10.49 -12.35 11.64
CA GLY A 43 -10.27 -12.69 10.23
C GLY A 43 -10.72 -11.64 9.22
N ARG A 44 -11.14 -10.47 9.69
CA ARG A 44 -11.56 -9.37 8.82
C ARG A 44 -10.40 -8.41 8.55
N PHE A 45 -10.41 -7.84 7.36
CA PHE A 45 -9.35 -6.96 6.86
C PHE A 45 -9.81 -5.51 6.87
N LEU A 46 -8.91 -4.62 7.29
CA LEU A 46 -9.17 -3.19 7.29
C LEU A 46 -8.94 -2.61 5.89
N ILE A 47 -9.98 -2.09 5.29
CA ILE A 47 -9.91 -1.43 3.99
C ILE A 47 -10.46 -0.01 4.11
N THR A 48 -9.96 0.88 3.26
CA THR A 48 -10.38 2.28 3.23
C THR A 48 -10.87 2.64 1.83
N ARG A 49 -11.76 3.62 1.75
CA ARG A 49 -12.31 4.09 0.49
C ARG A 49 -11.74 5.46 0.14
N ARG A 50 -11.14 5.58 -1.03
CA ARG A 50 -10.52 6.82 -1.49
C ARG A 50 -11.57 7.92 -1.66
N VAL A 51 -11.21 9.15 -1.27
CA VAL A 51 -12.12 10.30 -1.43
C VAL A 51 -12.41 10.56 -2.91
N LEU A 52 -13.58 11.16 -3.18
CA LEU A 52 -14.04 11.39 -4.55
C LEU A 52 -13.26 12.49 -5.28
N THR A 53 -12.46 13.27 -4.55
CA THR A 53 -11.63 14.34 -5.11
C THR A 53 -10.27 13.85 -5.59
N LYS A 54 -9.92 12.55 -5.40
CA LYS A 54 -8.66 12.00 -5.91
C LYS A 54 -8.66 12.02 -7.44
N ALA A 55 -7.52 12.35 -8.03
CA ALA A 55 -7.35 12.38 -9.47
C ALA A 55 -7.38 10.97 -10.08
N TRP A 56 -7.03 9.96 -9.28
CA TRP A 56 -6.97 8.56 -9.74
C TRP A 56 -7.74 7.67 -8.77
N ALA A 57 -8.52 6.75 -9.34
CA ALA A 57 -9.29 5.74 -8.59
C ALA A 57 -10.17 6.33 -7.49
N ALA A 58 -10.81 7.48 -7.75
CA ALA A 58 -11.72 8.12 -6.80
C ALA A 58 -12.85 7.15 -6.41
N GLY A 59 -13.11 7.02 -5.11
CA GLY A 59 -14.17 6.15 -4.59
C GLY A 59 -13.85 4.66 -4.58
N TRP A 60 -12.65 4.24 -5.02
CA TRP A 60 -12.25 2.85 -4.94
C TRP A 60 -11.80 2.49 -3.52
N TRP A 61 -11.87 1.21 -3.22
CA TRP A 61 -11.39 0.65 -1.96
C TRP A 61 -9.96 0.15 -2.11
N GLU A 62 -9.21 0.19 -1.01
CA GLU A 62 -7.79 -0.21 -1.00
C GLU A 62 -7.34 -0.62 0.40
N VAL A 63 -6.18 -1.28 0.46
CA VAL A 63 -5.45 -1.46 1.72
C VAL A 63 -4.52 -0.27 1.92
N PRO A 64 -4.12 0.03 3.17
CA PRO A 64 -3.17 1.10 3.44
C PRO A 64 -1.84 0.88 2.72
N GLY A 65 -1.23 1.95 2.26
CA GLY A 65 0.09 1.88 1.61
C GLY A 65 0.50 3.18 0.96
N GLY A 66 1.70 3.18 0.42
CA GLY A 66 2.26 4.35 -0.26
C GLY A 66 3.71 4.15 -0.64
N ALA A 67 4.32 5.19 -1.19
CA ALA A 67 5.70 5.14 -1.63
C ALA A 67 6.67 5.21 -0.45
N VAL A 68 7.76 4.46 -0.55
CA VAL A 68 8.86 4.50 0.41
C VAL A 68 9.67 5.77 0.17
N GLN A 69 9.91 6.54 1.22
CA GLN A 69 10.69 7.76 1.12
C GLN A 69 12.19 7.46 1.06
N ALA A 70 12.94 8.35 0.45
CA ALA A 70 14.40 8.21 0.35
C ALA A 70 15.02 8.03 1.74
N GLY A 71 15.87 7.02 1.88
CA GLY A 71 16.52 6.69 3.15
C GLY A 71 15.68 5.85 4.10
N GLU A 72 14.43 5.62 3.78
CA GLU A 72 13.51 4.82 4.61
C GLU A 72 13.59 3.35 4.17
N SER A 73 13.54 2.42 5.12
CA SER A 73 13.41 1.01 4.77
C SER A 73 11.96 0.68 4.42
N SER A 74 11.76 -0.44 3.73
CA SER A 74 10.43 -0.95 3.41
C SER A 74 9.57 -1.08 4.67
N ARG A 75 10.12 -1.69 5.73
CA ARG A 75 9.38 -1.89 6.99
C ARG A 75 9.04 -0.57 7.68
N GLU A 76 9.98 0.38 7.71
CA GLU A 76 9.71 1.71 8.27
C GLU A 76 8.58 2.40 7.50
N ALA A 77 8.59 2.28 6.18
CA ALA A 77 7.58 2.89 5.33
C ALA A 77 6.19 2.31 5.58
N VAL A 78 6.06 0.99 5.66
CA VAL A 78 4.74 0.39 5.88
C VAL A 78 4.21 0.70 7.28
N ASN A 79 5.08 0.74 8.29
CA ASN A 79 4.69 1.16 9.64
C ASN A 79 4.14 2.59 9.62
N ARG A 80 4.84 3.48 8.95
CA ARG A 80 4.44 4.89 8.81
C ARG A 80 3.11 5.03 8.06
N GLU A 81 2.97 4.36 6.91
CA GLU A 81 1.76 4.48 6.10
C GLU A 81 0.53 3.93 6.82
N VAL A 82 0.65 2.78 7.49
CA VAL A 82 -0.47 2.22 8.26
C VAL A 82 -0.86 3.18 9.39
N TRP A 83 0.12 3.72 10.11
CA TRP A 83 -0.14 4.69 11.16
C TRP A 83 -0.82 5.96 10.63
N GLU A 84 -0.28 6.52 9.54
CA GLU A 84 -0.82 7.75 8.96
C GLU A 84 -2.25 7.56 8.43
N GLU A 85 -2.54 6.43 7.81
CA GLU A 85 -3.83 6.20 7.17
C GLU A 85 -4.90 5.62 8.09
N THR A 86 -4.52 4.91 9.15
CA THR A 86 -5.47 4.19 9.99
C THR A 86 -5.36 4.47 11.48
N GLY A 87 -4.26 5.06 11.93
CA GLY A 87 -4.01 5.27 13.35
C GLY A 87 -3.60 4.01 14.11
N LEU A 88 -3.37 2.90 13.42
CA LEU A 88 -2.95 1.65 14.06
C LEU A 88 -1.43 1.51 14.02
N ASP A 89 -0.86 1.08 15.13
CA ASP A 89 0.58 0.83 15.25
C ASP A 89 0.86 -0.65 15.02
N VAL A 90 1.49 -0.96 13.89
CA VAL A 90 1.86 -2.34 13.53
C VAL A 90 3.34 -2.62 13.74
N SER A 91 4.07 -1.70 14.38
CA SER A 91 5.53 -1.83 14.55
C SER A 91 5.94 -3.05 15.37
N ALA A 92 5.08 -3.50 16.29
CA ALA A 92 5.33 -4.68 17.10
C ALA A 92 4.97 -6.00 16.39
N CYS A 93 4.28 -5.94 15.25
CA CYS A 93 3.93 -7.14 14.49
C CYS A 93 5.19 -7.71 13.83
N ALA A 94 5.36 -9.04 13.91
CA ALA A 94 6.46 -9.72 13.25
C ALA A 94 6.21 -9.81 11.75
N GLY A 95 7.27 -9.89 10.97
CA GLY A 95 7.16 -10.35 9.61
C GLY A 95 7.97 -9.63 8.57
N GLU A 96 8.30 -10.42 7.58
CA GLU A 96 8.78 -10.01 6.27
C GLU A 96 7.57 -9.76 5.38
N PRO A 97 7.73 -9.19 4.18
CA PRO A 97 6.62 -9.08 3.24
C PRO A 97 5.98 -10.44 2.98
N ALA A 98 4.65 -10.47 2.98
CA ALA A 98 3.91 -11.70 2.65
C ALA A 98 4.05 -12.05 1.18
N LEU A 99 4.19 -11.04 0.33
CA LEU A 99 4.54 -11.20 -1.08
C LEU A 99 5.17 -9.91 -1.61
N THR A 100 5.89 -10.04 -2.71
CA THR A 100 6.46 -8.91 -3.43
C THR A 100 6.17 -9.06 -4.92
N TYR A 101 6.04 -7.94 -5.61
CA TYR A 101 5.88 -7.93 -7.06
C TYR A 101 6.42 -6.63 -7.62
N HIS A 102 6.42 -6.50 -8.93
CA HIS A 102 6.81 -5.25 -9.59
C HIS A 102 5.85 -4.93 -10.71
N ARG A 103 5.79 -3.65 -11.05
CA ARG A 103 5.03 -3.12 -12.16
C ARG A 103 5.93 -2.28 -13.04
N GLU A 104 5.73 -2.39 -14.35
CA GLU A 104 6.43 -1.57 -15.31
C GLU A 104 5.40 -0.86 -16.16
N ASN A 105 5.55 0.46 -16.28
CA ASN A 105 4.70 1.31 -17.10
C ASN A 105 5.57 2.01 -18.14
N PRO A 106 5.93 1.32 -19.25
CA PRO A 106 6.83 1.85 -20.27
C PRO A 106 6.36 3.20 -20.81
N GLY A 107 7.26 4.16 -20.84
CA GLY A 107 6.95 5.49 -21.34
C GLY A 107 6.25 6.41 -20.35
N GLU A 108 5.81 5.90 -19.20
CA GLU A 108 5.16 6.72 -18.18
C GLU A 108 6.10 7.16 -17.05
N GLY A 109 7.32 6.60 -17.02
CA GLY A 109 8.28 6.94 -15.97
C GLY A 109 7.89 6.46 -14.58
N ASP A 110 7.03 5.45 -14.49
CA ASP A 110 6.47 4.95 -13.24
C ASP A 110 6.61 3.42 -13.13
N ASN A 111 7.83 2.98 -12.88
CA ASN A 111 8.09 1.56 -12.59
C ASN A 111 8.33 1.42 -11.10
N TYR A 112 7.82 0.36 -10.48
CA TYR A 112 7.96 0.21 -9.03
C TYR A 112 7.95 -1.25 -8.59
N PHE A 113 8.66 -1.49 -7.47
CA PHE A 113 8.54 -2.72 -6.69
C PHE A 113 7.50 -2.49 -5.61
N VAL A 114 6.80 -3.55 -5.23
CA VAL A 114 5.82 -3.51 -4.14
C VAL A 114 6.15 -4.59 -3.12
N ASP A 115 6.25 -4.18 -1.85
CA ASP A 115 6.29 -5.10 -0.73
C ASP A 115 4.92 -5.06 -0.05
N CYS A 116 4.24 -6.20 -0.04
CA CYS A 116 2.92 -6.32 0.59
C CYS A 116 3.06 -7.10 1.90
N TYR A 117 2.74 -6.45 3.02
CA TYR A 117 2.82 -7.02 4.36
C TYR A 117 1.45 -7.46 4.84
N LEU A 118 1.42 -8.51 5.65
CA LEU A 118 0.22 -8.94 6.37
C LEU A 118 0.47 -8.81 7.87
N PHE A 119 -0.31 -7.95 8.52
CA PHE A 119 -0.24 -7.74 9.97
C PHE A 119 -1.55 -8.23 10.59
N THR A 120 -1.44 -9.07 11.61
CA THR A 120 -2.59 -9.52 12.38
C THR A 120 -2.45 -9.02 13.80
N LEU A 121 -3.44 -8.26 14.27
CA LEU A 121 -3.44 -7.72 15.63
C LEU A 121 -4.88 -7.46 16.06
N PRO A 122 -5.16 -7.52 17.39
CA PRO A 122 -6.48 -7.16 17.88
C PRO A 122 -6.65 -5.63 17.86
N PHE A 123 -7.78 -5.16 17.39
CA PHE A 123 -8.16 -3.75 17.51
C PHE A 123 -9.68 -3.63 17.44
N ALA A 124 -10.20 -2.57 18.04
CA ALA A 124 -11.62 -2.20 17.94
C ALA A 124 -11.80 -1.17 16.83
N PRO A 125 -12.97 -1.15 16.15
CA PRO A 125 -13.24 -0.14 15.11
C PRO A 125 -13.02 1.30 15.60
N GLU A 126 -13.26 1.57 16.87
CA GLU A 126 -13.08 2.90 17.47
C GLU A 126 -11.64 3.36 17.51
N GLN A 127 -10.69 2.43 17.40
CA GLN A 127 -9.26 2.74 17.35
C GLN A 127 -8.79 3.20 15.97
N VAL A 128 -9.59 2.96 14.94
CA VAL A 128 -9.24 3.34 13.57
C VAL A 128 -9.50 4.84 13.37
N LYS A 129 -8.45 5.55 12.94
CA LYS A 129 -8.47 6.99 12.70
C LYS A 129 -8.07 7.26 11.26
N ILE A 130 -9.05 7.41 10.37
CA ILE A 130 -8.80 7.75 8.97
C ILE A 130 -8.67 9.27 8.81
N ARG A 131 -7.99 9.68 7.74
CA ARG A 131 -7.84 11.10 7.38
C ARG A 131 -8.97 11.50 6.43
N PRO A 132 -9.83 12.48 6.80
CA PRO A 132 -10.97 12.86 5.96
C PRO A 132 -10.62 13.36 4.56
N ASN A 133 -9.41 13.90 4.38
CA ASN A 133 -8.94 14.36 3.06
C ASN A 133 -8.36 13.24 2.20
N GLU A 134 -8.18 12.04 2.77
CA GLU A 134 -7.63 10.88 2.07
C GLU A 134 -8.66 9.78 1.89
N ALA A 135 -9.49 9.53 2.89
CA ALA A 135 -10.46 8.44 2.89
C ALA A 135 -11.85 8.92 3.33
N LEU A 136 -12.88 8.43 2.64
CA LEU A 136 -14.28 8.69 2.97
C LEU A 136 -14.73 7.87 4.17
N GLU A 137 -14.30 6.63 4.24
CA GLU A 137 -14.77 5.66 5.22
C GLU A 137 -13.80 4.49 5.28
N PHE A 138 -13.94 3.67 6.31
CA PHE A 138 -13.24 2.39 6.40
C PHE A 138 -14.25 1.28 6.65
N LYS A 139 -13.81 0.04 6.40
CA LYS A 139 -14.61 -1.15 6.64
C LYS A 139 -13.71 -2.29 7.09
N LEU A 140 -14.23 -3.13 7.99
CA LEU A 140 -13.62 -4.41 8.30
C LEU A 140 -14.32 -5.45 7.44
N ALA A 141 -13.64 -5.88 6.39
CA ALA A 141 -14.22 -6.70 5.32
C ALA A 141 -13.73 -8.14 5.38
N THR A 142 -14.62 -9.07 5.09
CA THR A 142 -14.26 -10.48 4.89
C THR A 142 -13.56 -10.64 3.53
N PRO A 143 -12.81 -11.74 3.33
CA PRO A 143 -12.24 -12.01 2.01
C PRO A 143 -13.28 -12.03 0.88
N ASP A 144 -14.47 -12.57 1.15
CA ASP A 144 -15.54 -12.61 0.15
C ASP A 144 -16.06 -11.22 -0.21
N GLU A 145 -16.17 -10.33 0.77
CA GLU A 145 -16.57 -8.95 0.54
C GLU A 145 -15.54 -8.20 -0.32
N ILE A 146 -14.26 -8.43 -0.06
CA ILE A 146 -13.17 -7.83 -0.85
C ILE A 146 -13.21 -8.35 -2.29
N LYS A 147 -13.41 -9.66 -2.44
CA LYS A 147 -13.54 -10.29 -3.76
C LYS A 147 -14.70 -9.70 -4.55
N GLU A 148 -15.82 -9.43 -3.88
CA GLU A 148 -16.99 -8.80 -4.51
C GLU A 148 -16.69 -7.38 -4.97
N LEU A 149 -16.00 -6.59 -4.14
CA LEU A 149 -15.58 -5.24 -4.54
C LEU A 149 -14.65 -5.29 -5.75
N ALA A 150 -13.75 -6.26 -5.79
CA ALA A 150 -12.87 -6.47 -6.95
C ALA A 150 -13.65 -6.86 -8.20
N ALA A 151 -14.68 -7.70 -8.06
CA ALA A 151 -15.55 -8.09 -9.16
C ALA A 151 -16.33 -6.91 -9.72
N GLN A 152 -16.65 -5.92 -8.87
CA GLN A 152 -17.27 -4.67 -9.27
C GLN A 152 -16.28 -3.69 -9.91
N GLY A 153 -14.98 -4.02 -9.91
CA GLY A 153 -13.94 -3.17 -10.47
C GLY A 153 -13.59 -1.96 -9.62
N ILE A 154 -13.78 -2.04 -8.31
CA ILE A 154 -13.54 -0.93 -7.37
C ILE A 154 -12.65 -1.30 -6.19
N PHE A 155 -11.77 -2.32 -6.34
CA PHE A 155 -10.76 -2.64 -5.34
C PHE A 155 -9.38 -2.62 -5.99
N LEU A 156 -8.49 -1.76 -5.47
CA LEU A 156 -7.17 -1.55 -6.05
C LEU A 156 -6.23 -2.73 -5.81
N HIS A 157 -5.49 -3.10 -6.86
CA HIS A 157 -4.41 -4.10 -6.82
C HIS A 157 -4.85 -5.51 -6.45
N TYR A 158 -6.13 -5.82 -6.52
CA TYR A 158 -6.66 -7.10 -6.05
C TYR A 158 -5.93 -8.30 -6.64
N ASP A 159 -5.77 -8.34 -7.96
CA ASP A 159 -5.15 -9.49 -8.62
C ASP A 159 -3.70 -9.70 -8.20
N SER A 160 -3.00 -8.64 -7.83
CA SER A 160 -1.61 -8.71 -7.37
C SER A 160 -1.48 -9.18 -5.93
N ILE A 161 -2.48 -8.91 -5.07
CA ILE A 161 -2.37 -9.17 -3.63
C ILE A 161 -3.40 -10.15 -3.08
N LYS A 162 -4.27 -10.70 -3.92
CA LYS A 162 -5.39 -11.55 -3.46
C LYS A 162 -4.96 -12.74 -2.61
N GLU A 163 -3.76 -13.27 -2.83
CA GLU A 163 -3.25 -14.37 -2.03
C GLU A 163 -3.10 -14.02 -0.55
N VAL A 164 -2.85 -12.75 -0.25
CA VAL A 164 -2.67 -12.30 1.13
C VAL A 164 -3.96 -12.48 1.94
N PHE A 165 -5.11 -12.31 1.29
CA PHE A 165 -6.41 -12.44 1.96
C PHE A 165 -6.80 -13.89 2.27
N THR A 166 -6.03 -14.86 1.80
CA THR A 166 -6.27 -16.28 2.04
C THR A 166 -5.25 -16.92 2.99
N LYS A 167 -4.32 -16.14 3.51
CA LYS A 167 -3.26 -16.63 4.40
C LYS A 167 -3.70 -16.81 5.84
#